data_7b9f08aa78dd57a1ce7908425b5e1fad
#
_entry.id   7b9f08aa78dd57a1ce7908425b5e1fad
#
_cell.length_a   1.000
_cell.length_b   1.000
_cell.length_c   1.000
_cell.angle_alpha   90.00
_cell.angle_beta   90.00
_cell.angle_gamma   90.00
#
_symmetry.space_group_name_H-M   'P 1'
#
loop_
_entity.id
_entity.type
_entity.pdbx_description
1 polymer ?
#
loop_
_entity_poly.entity_id
_entity_poly.type
_entity_poly.pdbx_seq_one_letter_code
_entity_poly.pdbx_strand_id
1 'polypeptide(L)'
;ITVDGIIPHLNREENARRIGVVFGQRSSLEWDLPMEETFDLFQKIYRIDEKVYKRNVEFYVELFEMQSFLKRPVRQLSLGQKMRAEIAVALLHDPEILYLDEPTIGLDVVAKNQIRQCIKEINSEKKITLMLTTHDMDDIEQICERIIMIDKGKVLYDGSLEKFKEKYGGEYTVTVDFAQAEEGREVDPRLKLVS
;
A
#
# COMPACT_ATOMS: atom_id res chain seq x y z
N ILE A 1 22.82 9.34 3.75
CA ILE A 1 21.35 9.25 3.71
C ILE A 1 20.84 9.66 5.08
N THR A 2 19.82 10.52 5.10
CA THR A 2 19.09 10.92 6.29
C THR A 2 17.62 10.62 6.08
N VAL A 3 16.90 10.25 7.15
CA VAL A 3 15.45 10.05 7.19
C VAL A 3 14.93 10.98 8.27
N ASP A 4 14.16 11.98 7.89
CA ASP A 4 13.64 13.02 8.78
C ASP A 4 14.73 13.60 9.73
N GLY A 5 15.88 13.99 9.16
CA GLY A 5 17.03 14.51 9.89
C GLY A 5 17.87 13.49 10.66
N ILE A 6 17.41 12.24 10.79
CA ILE A 6 18.13 11.16 11.47
C ILE A 6 19.04 10.41 10.49
N ILE A 7 20.24 10.07 10.94
CA ILE A 7 21.14 9.15 10.23
C ILE A 7 20.83 7.72 10.72
N PRO A 8 20.13 6.85 9.92
CA PRO A 8 19.57 5.60 10.41
C PRO A 8 20.57 4.62 11.01
N HIS A 9 21.77 4.53 10.44
CA HIS A 9 22.79 3.59 10.93
C HIS A 9 23.46 4.02 12.23
N LEU A 10 23.38 5.32 12.60
CA LEU A 10 23.89 5.82 13.87
C LEU A 10 22.83 5.82 14.97
N ASN A 11 21.54 5.97 14.60
CA ASN A 11 20.43 6.09 15.54
C ASN A 11 19.32 5.07 15.23
N ARG A 12 19.66 3.79 15.28
CA ARG A 12 18.78 2.71 14.81
C ARG A 12 17.46 2.63 15.59
N GLU A 13 17.49 2.73 16.90
CA GLU A 13 16.28 2.65 17.74
C GLU A 13 15.35 3.83 17.51
N GLU A 14 15.91 5.04 17.42
CA GLU A 14 15.11 6.25 17.18
C GLU A 14 14.48 6.20 15.79
N ASN A 15 15.25 5.81 14.77
CA ASN A 15 14.71 5.64 13.43
C ASN A 15 13.60 4.56 13.40
N ALA A 16 13.80 3.41 14.05
CA ALA A 16 12.83 2.33 14.08
C ALA A 16 11.50 2.73 14.75
N ARG A 17 11.52 3.66 15.69
CA ARG A 17 10.30 4.18 16.33
C ARG A 17 9.49 5.11 15.45
N ARG A 18 10.12 5.71 14.43
CA ARG A 18 9.47 6.66 13.53
C ARG A 18 9.02 6.06 12.21
N ILE A 19 9.42 4.82 11.93
CA ILE A 19 9.09 4.16 10.68
C ILE A 19 8.26 2.89 10.91
N GLY A 20 7.26 2.67 10.06
CA GLY A 20 6.63 1.38 9.84
C GLY A 20 7.15 0.78 8.55
N VAL A 21 7.34 -0.53 8.51
CA VAL A 21 7.82 -1.23 7.31
C VAL A 21 7.00 -2.49 7.09
N VAL A 22 6.49 -2.68 5.89
CA VAL A 22 5.78 -3.88 5.45
C VAL A 22 6.47 -4.44 4.23
N PHE A 23 6.83 -5.72 4.26
CA PHE A 23 7.44 -6.43 3.14
C PHE A 23 6.40 -7.36 2.51
N GLY A 24 6.15 -7.22 1.21
CA GLY A 24 5.12 -8.02 0.52
C GLY A 24 5.35 -9.53 0.53
N GLN A 25 6.61 -9.96 0.62
CA GLN A 25 6.98 -11.38 0.59
C GLN A 25 7.49 -11.94 1.92
N ARG A 26 7.65 -11.12 2.93
CA ARG A 26 8.13 -11.52 4.25
C ARG A 26 7.16 -11.05 5.31
N SER A 27 6.76 -11.95 6.19
CA SER A 27 5.88 -11.61 7.30
C SER A 27 6.68 -11.25 8.54
N SER A 28 6.28 -10.18 9.21
CA SER A 28 6.74 -9.82 10.56
C SER A 28 5.86 -10.45 11.65
N LEU A 29 4.74 -11.08 11.24
CA LEU A 29 3.79 -11.67 12.16
C LEU A 29 4.25 -13.05 12.64
N GLU A 30 4.00 -13.34 13.91
CA GLU A 30 4.30 -14.64 14.51
C GLU A 30 3.30 -15.71 14.03
N TRP A 31 3.81 -16.73 13.34
CA TRP A 31 3.02 -17.72 12.58
C TRP A 31 1.96 -18.46 13.41
N ASP A 32 2.28 -18.81 14.65
CA ASP A 32 1.42 -19.60 15.53
C ASP A 32 0.58 -18.77 16.51
N LEU A 33 0.84 -17.46 16.62
CA LEU A 33 0.09 -16.59 17.51
C LEU A 33 -1.21 -16.10 16.87
N PRO A 34 -2.30 -15.97 17.64
CA PRO A 34 -3.45 -15.17 17.26
C PRO A 34 -3.06 -13.71 17.01
N MET A 35 -3.82 -13.03 16.14
CA MET A 35 -3.53 -11.63 15.83
C MET A 35 -3.59 -10.70 17.04
N GLU A 36 -4.53 -10.93 17.98
CA GLU A 36 -4.61 -10.15 19.22
C GLU A 36 -3.33 -10.28 20.07
N GLU A 37 -2.75 -11.46 20.18
CA GLU A 37 -1.48 -11.68 20.89
C GLU A 37 -0.28 -11.09 20.14
N THR A 38 -0.35 -11.06 18.81
CA THR A 38 0.65 -10.37 17.99
C THR A 38 0.64 -8.86 18.26
N PHE A 39 -0.52 -8.23 18.38
CA PHE A 39 -0.62 -6.83 18.77
C PHE A 39 -0.01 -6.57 20.16
N ASP A 40 -0.32 -7.44 21.15
CA ASP A 40 0.26 -7.34 22.50
C ASP A 40 1.79 -7.47 22.50
N LEU A 41 2.32 -8.35 21.64
CA LEU A 41 3.75 -8.51 21.45
C LEU A 41 4.40 -7.22 20.95
N PHE A 42 3.81 -6.62 19.89
CA PHE A 42 4.33 -5.38 19.30
C PHE A 42 4.16 -4.18 20.24
N GLN A 43 3.10 -4.12 21.05
CA GLN A 43 2.98 -3.14 22.13
C GLN A 43 4.20 -3.15 23.04
N LYS A 44 4.65 -4.35 23.45
CA LYS A 44 5.79 -4.52 24.34
C LYS A 44 7.13 -4.19 23.65
N ILE A 45 7.29 -4.62 22.39
CA ILE A 45 8.50 -4.36 21.60
C ILE A 45 8.73 -2.85 21.45
N TYR A 46 7.69 -2.12 21.01
CA TYR A 46 7.75 -0.68 20.79
C TYR A 46 7.51 0.14 22.06
N ARG A 47 7.16 -0.49 23.19
CA ARG A 47 6.82 0.17 24.47
C ARG A 47 5.73 1.20 24.31
N ILE A 48 4.66 0.83 23.58
CA ILE A 48 3.55 1.72 23.28
C ILE A 48 2.73 1.96 24.56
N ASP A 49 2.41 3.22 24.85
CA ASP A 49 1.52 3.57 25.95
C ASP A 49 0.17 2.86 25.83
N GLU A 50 -0.37 2.39 26.96
CA GLU A 50 -1.60 1.59 26.99
C GLU A 50 -2.82 2.27 26.36
N LYS A 51 -2.94 3.59 26.51
CA LYS A 51 -4.05 4.37 25.93
C LYS A 51 -3.89 4.49 24.41
N VAL A 52 -2.67 4.75 23.97
CA VAL A 52 -2.32 4.81 22.53
C VAL A 52 -2.56 3.45 21.89
N TYR A 53 -2.09 2.38 22.52
CA TYR A 53 -2.28 1.00 22.07
C TYR A 53 -3.76 0.67 21.86
N LYS A 54 -4.60 0.85 22.88
CA LYS A 54 -6.03 0.54 22.79
C LYS A 54 -6.73 1.32 21.67
N ARG A 55 -6.47 2.63 21.60
CA ARG A 55 -7.00 3.50 20.54
C ARG A 55 -6.58 2.98 19.15
N ASN A 56 -5.31 2.64 18.98
CA ASN A 56 -4.77 2.23 17.68
C ASN A 56 -5.27 0.84 17.28
N VAL A 57 -5.33 -0.11 18.23
CA VAL A 57 -5.91 -1.43 17.97
C VAL A 57 -7.37 -1.31 17.54
N GLU A 58 -8.19 -0.57 18.28
CA GLU A 58 -9.59 -0.36 17.95
C GLU A 58 -9.75 0.23 16.55
N PHE A 59 -9.02 1.31 16.26
CA PHE A 59 -9.03 1.97 14.96
C PHE A 59 -8.61 1.04 13.81
N TYR A 60 -7.47 0.33 13.94
CA TYR A 60 -6.99 -0.52 12.85
C TYR A 60 -7.79 -1.81 12.71
N VAL A 61 -8.32 -2.37 13.80
CA VAL A 61 -9.23 -3.54 13.73
C VAL A 61 -10.50 -3.19 12.97
N GLU A 62 -11.05 -1.99 13.17
CA GLU A 62 -12.22 -1.50 12.43
C GLU A 62 -11.87 -1.21 10.97
N LEU A 63 -10.85 -0.39 10.71
CA LEU A 63 -10.41 0.03 9.38
C LEU A 63 -10.08 -1.16 8.47
N PHE A 64 -9.38 -2.15 9.00
CA PHE A 64 -8.95 -3.34 8.26
C PHE A 64 -9.94 -4.51 8.35
N GLU A 65 -11.15 -4.32 8.94
CA GLU A 65 -12.18 -5.35 9.09
C GLU A 65 -11.63 -6.66 9.69
N MET A 66 -10.84 -6.53 10.78
CA MET A 66 -10.10 -7.66 11.36
C MET A 66 -10.90 -8.49 12.34
N GLN A 67 -12.11 -8.06 12.74
CA GLN A 67 -12.93 -8.68 13.78
C GLN A 67 -13.13 -10.19 13.55
N SER A 68 -13.29 -10.59 12.30
CA SER A 68 -13.60 -12.00 11.94
C SER A 68 -12.40 -12.94 12.09
N PHE A 69 -11.18 -12.40 12.15
CA PHE A 69 -9.97 -13.22 12.24
C PHE A 69 -8.99 -12.83 13.36
N LEU A 70 -9.35 -11.87 14.20
CA LEU A 70 -8.49 -11.36 15.28
C LEU A 70 -8.00 -12.48 16.23
N LYS A 71 -8.85 -13.48 16.51
CA LYS A 71 -8.55 -14.63 17.36
C LYS A 71 -7.95 -15.83 16.62
N ARG A 72 -7.71 -15.70 15.32
CA ARG A 72 -7.13 -16.80 14.53
C ARG A 72 -5.61 -16.70 14.50
N PRO A 73 -4.91 -17.85 14.59
CA PRO A 73 -3.47 -17.88 14.35
C PRO A 73 -3.13 -17.39 12.93
N VAL A 74 -2.02 -16.67 12.79
CA VAL A 74 -1.57 -16.07 11.51
C VAL A 74 -1.49 -17.10 10.39
N ARG A 75 -1.11 -18.35 10.67
CA ARG A 75 -1.06 -19.45 9.68
C ARG A 75 -2.40 -19.76 9.00
N GLN A 76 -3.51 -19.41 9.63
CA GLN A 76 -4.88 -19.67 9.12
C GLN A 76 -5.46 -18.51 8.33
N LEU A 77 -4.75 -17.39 8.24
CA LEU A 77 -5.19 -16.21 7.53
C LEU A 77 -4.94 -16.35 6.02
N SER A 78 -5.87 -15.82 5.22
CA SER A 78 -5.64 -15.63 3.80
C SER A 78 -4.51 -14.60 3.57
N LEU A 79 -3.96 -14.56 2.35
CA LEU A 79 -2.89 -13.61 2.04
C LEU A 79 -3.35 -12.17 2.22
N GLY A 80 -4.57 -11.82 1.79
CA GLY A 80 -5.15 -10.49 2.00
C GLY A 80 -5.39 -10.16 3.48
N GLN A 81 -5.83 -11.15 4.31
CA GLN A 81 -5.94 -10.97 5.75
C GLN A 81 -4.58 -10.75 6.41
N LYS A 82 -3.55 -11.50 5.99
CA LYS A 82 -2.17 -11.30 6.46
C LYS A 82 -1.66 -9.92 6.12
N MET A 83 -1.85 -9.46 4.89
CA MET A 83 -1.40 -8.13 4.48
C MET A 83 -2.07 -7.01 5.30
N ARG A 84 -3.39 -7.10 5.54
CA ARG A 84 -4.11 -6.16 6.41
C ARG A 84 -3.53 -6.15 7.83
N ALA A 85 -3.23 -7.32 8.35
CA ALA A 85 -2.62 -7.48 9.68
C ALA A 85 -1.19 -6.91 9.73
N GLU A 86 -0.36 -7.15 8.71
CA GLU A 86 0.99 -6.57 8.59
C GLU A 86 0.97 -5.05 8.62
N ILE A 87 0.07 -4.43 7.84
CA ILE A 87 -0.05 -2.97 7.80
C ILE A 87 -0.53 -2.44 9.16
N ALA A 88 -1.51 -3.09 9.78
CA ALA A 88 -2.01 -2.71 11.10
C ALA A 88 -0.90 -2.74 12.17
N VAL A 89 -0.10 -3.80 12.18
CA VAL A 89 1.04 -3.96 13.11
C VAL A 89 2.11 -2.90 12.85
N ALA A 90 2.45 -2.64 11.57
CA ALA A 90 3.44 -1.65 11.20
C ALA A 90 3.05 -0.22 11.60
N LEU A 91 1.75 0.03 11.79
CA LEU A 91 1.20 1.33 12.19
C LEU A 91 0.92 1.46 13.69
N LEU A 92 1.01 0.36 14.45
CA LEU A 92 0.55 0.29 15.84
C LEU A 92 1.22 1.31 16.77
N HIS A 93 2.47 1.66 16.48
CA HIS A 93 3.28 2.59 17.26
C HIS A 93 3.24 4.05 16.77
N ASP A 94 2.25 4.40 15.92
CA ASP A 94 2.07 5.72 15.30
C ASP A 94 3.34 6.25 14.59
N PRO A 95 3.89 5.53 13.59
CA PRO A 95 5.06 5.98 12.84
C PRO A 95 4.77 7.23 12.01
N GLU A 96 5.81 8.03 11.75
CA GLU A 96 5.74 9.21 10.87
C GLU A 96 5.86 8.84 9.39
N ILE A 97 6.51 7.71 9.09
CA ILE A 97 6.75 7.21 7.73
C ILE A 97 6.36 5.74 7.65
N LEU A 98 5.59 5.36 6.64
CA LEU A 98 5.27 3.97 6.33
C LEU A 98 5.88 3.56 4.99
N TYR A 99 6.73 2.54 5.03
CA TYR A 99 7.29 1.90 3.84
C TYR A 99 6.49 0.64 3.53
N LEU A 100 5.97 0.56 2.31
CA LEU A 100 5.23 -0.58 1.79
C LEU A 100 5.96 -1.14 0.57
N ASP A 101 6.52 -2.34 0.70
CA ASP A 101 7.24 -3.01 -0.38
C ASP A 101 6.32 -4.04 -1.03
N GLU A 102 5.79 -3.73 -2.23
CA GLU A 102 4.88 -4.57 -3.01
C GLU A 102 3.65 -5.10 -2.21
N PRO A 103 2.86 -4.23 -1.53
CA PRO A 103 1.83 -4.67 -0.58
C PRO A 103 0.65 -5.39 -1.22
N THR A 104 0.51 -5.33 -2.55
CA THR A 104 -0.59 -5.96 -3.29
C THR A 104 -0.18 -7.20 -4.05
N ILE A 105 1.11 -7.60 -3.96
CA ILE A 105 1.64 -8.73 -4.71
C ILE A 105 0.94 -10.05 -4.33
N GLY A 106 0.53 -10.81 -5.35
CA GLY A 106 -0.13 -12.10 -5.15
C GLY A 106 -1.56 -12.06 -4.62
N LEU A 107 -2.12 -10.87 -4.39
CA LEU A 107 -3.52 -10.70 -3.98
C LEU A 107 -4.45 -10.77 -5.18
N ASP A 108 -5.68 -11.26 -4.93
CA ASP A 108 -6.76 -11.13 -5.90
C ASP A 108 -7.26 -9.68 -6.01
N VAL A 109 -8.07 -9.39 -7.02
CA VAL A 109 -8.55 -8.03 -7.33
C VAL A 109 -9.33 -7.41 -6.16
N VAL A 110 -10.12 -8.21 -5.44
CA VAL A 110 -10.93 -7.72 -4.32
C VAL A 110 -10.02 -7.31 -3.16
N ALA A 111 -9.08 -8.19 -2.79
CA ALA A 111 -8.12 -7.91 -1.72
C ALA A 111 -7.21 -6.73 -2.05
N LYS A 112 -6.74 -6.60 -3.33
CA LYS A 112 -5.99 -5.42 -3.78
C LYS A 112 -6.77 -4.13 -3.57
N ASN A 113 -8.03 -4.08 -3.99
CA ASN A 113 -8.87 -2.89 -3.82
C ASN A 113 -9.10 -2.54 -2.35
N GLN A 114 -9.31 -3.54 -1.48
CA GLN A 114 -9.41 -3.32 -0.04
C GLN A 114 -8.13 -2.71 0.53
N ILE A 115 -6.95 -3.24 0.18
CA ILE A 115 -5.67 -2.69 0.64
C ILE A 115 -5.48 -1.26 0.16
N ARG A 116 -5.75 -0.96 -1.12
CA ARG A 116 -5.67 0.40 -1.67
C ARG A 116 -6.56 1.38 -0.92
N GLN A 117 -7.80 0.97 -0.64
CA GLN A 117 -8.74 1.81 0.10
C GLN A 117 -8.24 2.09 1.52
N CYS A 118 -7.81 1.06 2.25
CA CYS A 118 -7.26 1.22 3.59
C CYS A 118 -6.03 2.15 3.61
N ILE A 119 -5.12 2.03 2.64
CA ILE A 119 -3.94 2.91 2.54
C ILE A 119 -4.36 4.38 2.34
N LYS A 120 -5.36 4.65 1.50
CA LYS A 120 -5.89 6.00 1.30
C LYS A 120 -6.50 6.57 2.58
N GLU A 121 -7.30 5.78 3.28
CA GLU A 121 -7.95 6.18 4.53
C GLU A 121 -6.91 6.48 5.62
N ILE A 122 -5.89 5.64 5.77
CA ILE A 122 -4.78 5.89 6.68
C ILE A 122 -4.10 7.22 6.37
N ASN A 123 -3.78 7.46 5.09
CA ASN A 123 -3.10 8.69 4.69
C ASN A 123 -3.96 9.93 4.94
N SER A 124 -5.26 9.86 4.70
CA SER A 124 -6.19 10.97 4.97
C SER A 124 -6.34 11.27 6.46
N GLU A 125 -6.45 10.24 7.31
CA GLU A 125 -6.69 10.35 8.74
C GLU A 125 -5.43 10.68 9.54
N LYS A 126 -4.33 9.99 9.23
CA LYS A 126 -3.08 10.08 10.00
C LYS A 126 -2.06 11.04 9.40
N LYS A 127 -2.19 11.41 8.12
CA LYS A 127 -1.26 12.28 7.37
C LYS A 127 0.19 11.85 7.46
N ILE A 128 0.43 10.53 7.44
CA ILE A 128 1.77 9.95 7.46
C ILE A 128 2.43 10.03 6.08
N THR A 129 3.75 10.14 6.05
CA THR A 129 4.49 10.00 4.80
C THR A 129 4.49 8.55 4.36
N LEU A 130 3.96 8.28 3.17
CA LEU A 130 3.82 6.94 2.64
C LEU A 130 4.77 6.74 1.46
N MET A 131 5.62 5.72 1.52
CA MET A 131 6.50 5.31 0.44
C MET A 131 6.13 3.89 0.00
N LEU A 132 5.67 3.78 -1.24
CA LEU A 132 5.21 2.53 -1.85
C LEU A 132 6.18 2.11 -2.95
N THR A 133 6.65 0.85 -2.94
CA THR A 133 7.22 0.22 -4.12
C THR A 133 6.18 -0.67 -4.76
N THR A 134 5.99 -0.57 -6.06
CA THR A 134 5.09 -1.44 -6.82
C THR A 134 5.42 -1.40 -8.30
N HIS A 135 5.09 -2.46 -9.00
CA HIS A 135 5.06 -2.54 -10.46
C HIS A 135 3.63 -2.58 -11.02
N ASP A 136 2.61 -2.53 -10.13
CA ASP A 136 1.20 -2.52 -10.50
C ASP A 136 0.76 -1.06 -10.78
N MET A 137 0.39 -0.79 -12.03
CA MET A 137 -0.02 0.55 -12.45
C MET A 137 -1.27 1.04 -11.73
N ASP A 138 -2.20 0.14 -11.38
CA ASP A 138 -3.40 0.50 -10.64
C ASP A 138 -3.08 0.98 -9.22
N ASP A 139 -2.04 0.42 -8.56
CA ASP A 139 -1.59 0.90 -7.26
C ASP A 139 -1.06 2.33 -7.38
N ILE A 140 -0.23 2.57 -8.40
CA ILE A 140 0.32 3.89 -8.68
C ILE A 140 -0.80 4.90 -8.92
N GLU A 141 -1.73 4.58 -9.80
CA GLU A 141 -2.82 5.48 -10.18
C GLU A 141 -3.78 5.80 -9.04
N GLN A 142 -4.01 4.82 -8.18
CA GLN A 142 -5.00 4.97 -7.11
C GLN A 142 -4.43 5.56 -5.82
N ILE A 143 -3.13 5.33 -5.51
CA ILE A 143 -2.56 5.67 -4.20
C ILE A 143 -1.58 6.84 -4.31
N CYS A 144 -0.82 6.95 -5.43
CA CYS A 144 0.34 7.82 -5.49
C CYS A 144 0.01 9.18 -6.13
N GLU A 145 0.47 10.26 -5.50
CA GLU A 145 0.46 11.61 -6.09
C GLU A 145 1.78 11.93 -6.80
N ARG A 146 2.88 11.34 -6.32
CA ARG A 146 4.25 11.53 -6.84
C ARG A 146 4.87 10.19 -7.18
N ILE A 147 5.64 10.15 -8.26
CA ILE A 147 6.33 8.95 -8.76
C ILE A 147 7.81 9.24 -8.85
N ILE A 148 8.61 8.26 -8.40
CA ILE A 148 10.04 8.18 -8.67
C ILE A 148 10.28 6.90 -9.49
N MET A 149 10.60 7.05 -10.79
CA MET A 149 10.94 5.93 -11.64
C MET A 149 12.45 5.69 -11.64
N ILE A 150 12.83 4.46 -11.38
CA ILE A 150 14.25 4.05 -11.32
C ILE A 150 14.49 2.92 -12.34
N ASP A 151 15.54 3.05 -13.16
CA ASP A 151 16.05 1.98 -14.01
C ASP A 151 17.58 1.96 -13.96
N LYS A 152 18.15 0.78 -13.85
CA LYS A 152 19.61 0.55 -13.82
C LYS A 152 20.35 1.46 -12.84
N GLY A 153 19.77 1.70 -11.67
CA GLY A 153 20.34 2.52 -10.61
C GLY A 153 20.31 4.03 -10.87
N LYS A 154 19.55 4.49 -11.88
CA LYS A 154 19.39 5.91 -12.21
C LYS A 154 17.92 6.31 -12.07
N VAL A 155 17.68 7.50 -11.54
CA VAL A 155 16.36 8.11 -11.52
C VAL A 155 16.04 8.60 -12.93
N LEU A 156 15.03 8.02 -13.58
CA LEU A 156 14.55 8.43 -14.90
C LEU A 156 13.49 9.52 -14.82
N TYR A 157 12.69 9.49 -13.77
CA TYR A 157 11.65 10.46 -13.51
C TYR A 157 11.48 10.67 -12.01
N ASP A 158 11.22 11.91 -11.63
CA ASP A 158 10.81 12.30 -10.29
C ASP A 158 9.81 13.47 -10.42
N GLY A 159 8.55 13.26 -10.05
CA GLY A 159 7.51 14.27 -10.21
C GLY A 159 6.10 13.76 -9.96
N SER A 160 5.09 14.63 -10.26
CA SER A 160 3.69 14.26 -10.08
C SER A 160 3.23 13.20 -11.08
N LEU A 161 2.25 12.40 -10.67
CA LEU A 161 1.60 11.39 -11.51
C LEU A 161 0.98 12.02 -12.78
N GLU A 162 0.38 13.20 -12.67
CA GLU A 162 -0.22 13.90 -13.82
C GLU A 162 0.81 14.18 -14.91
N LYS A 163 1.96 14.80 -14.53
CA LYS A 163 3.04 15.08 -15.50
C LYS A 163 3.69 13.81 -16.04
N PHE A 164 3.70 12.74 -15.23
CA PHE A 164 4.15 11.44 -15.70
C PHE A 164 3.25 10.90 -16.80
N LYS A 165 1.92 10.95 -16.59
CA LYS A 165 0.92 10.54 -17.59
C LYS A 165 1.00 11.39 -18.88
N GLU A 166 1.21 12.68 -18.76
CA GLU A 166 1.39 13.56 -19.94
C GLU A 166 2.66 13.21 -20.74
N LYS A 167 3.74 12.84 -20.06
CA LYS A 167 5.04 12.58 -20.70
C LYS A 167 5.16 11.16 -21.26
N TYR A 168 4.60 10.18 -20.57
CA TYR A 168 4.77 8.75 -20.87
C TYR A 168 3.45 8.04 -21.16
N GLY A 169 2.31 8.68 -20.92
CA GLY A 169 1.01 8.18 -21.31
C GLY A 169 0.89 8.18 -22.82
N GLY A 170 0.93 6.99 -23.41
CA GLY A 170 0.78 6.83 -24.85
C GLY A 170 -0.67 6.96 -25.32
N GLU A 171 -0.87 7.02 -26.62
CA GLU A 171 -2.21 6.89 -27.25
C GLU A 171 -2.75 5.50 -26.92
N TYR A 172 -3.98 5.43 -26.38
CA TYR A 172 -4.68 4.17 -26.18
C TYR A 172 -5.32 3.74 -27.49
N THR A 173 -5.01 2.56 -27.97
CA THR A 173 -5.74 1.96 -29.09
C THR A 173 -6.89 1.13 -28.53
N VAL A 174 -8.11 1.56 -28.80
CA VAL A 174 -9.31 0.78 -28.46
C VAL A 174 -9.74 0.05 -29.71
N THR A 175 -9.65 -1.28 -29.71
CA THR A 175 -10.19 -2.12 -30.78
C THR A 175 -11.62 -2.51 -30.42
N VAL A 176 -12.58 -2.18 -31.25
CA VAL A 176 -13.98 -2.55 -31.06
C VAL A 176 -14.38 -3.46 -32.22
N ASP A 177 -14.66 -4.72 -31.91
CA ASP A 177 -15.19 -5.69 -32.86
C ASP A 177 -16.72 -5.62 -32.83
N PHE A 178 -17.32 -5.30 -33.97
CA PHE A 178 -18.76 -5.32 -34.11
C PHE A 178 -19.24 -6.69 -34.60
N ALA A 179 -20.23 -7.25 -33.95
CA ALA A 179 -20.81 -8.55 -34.31
C ALA A 179 -21.58 -8.48 -35.67
N GLN A 180 -21.95 -7.30 -36.12
CA GLN A 180 -22.56 -7.04 -37.43
C GLN A 180 -21.99 -5.75 -38.01
N ALA A 181 -21.72 -5.76 -39.33
CA ALA A 181 -21.28 -4.56 -40.04
C ALA A 181 -22.43 -3.56 -40.10
N GLU A 182 -22.33 -2.41 -39.44
CA GLU A 182 -23.23 -1.29 -39.56
C GLU A 182 -22.63 -0.25 -40.54
N GLU A 183 -23.17 -0.15 -41.74
CA GLU A 183 -22.82 0.92 -42.69
C GLU A 183 -23.39 2.24 -42.17
N GLY A 184 -22.53 3.27 -42.05
CA GLY A 184 -22.96 4.65 -41.78
C GLY A 184 -22.92 5.15 -40.36
N ARG A 185 -22.23 4.47 -39.43
CA ARG A 185 -22.04 5.00 -38.07
C ARG A 185 -20.99 6.09 -38.03
N GLU A 186 -21.38 7.29 -37.59
CA GLU A 186 -20.41 8.35 -37.31
C GLU A 186 -19.49 7.91 -36.13
N VAL A 187 -18.21 7.80 -36.42
CA VAL A 187 -17.18 7.53 -35.42
C VAL A 187 -16.84 8.85 -34.74
N ASP A 188 -16.73 8.84 -33.40
CA ASP A 188 -16.31 10.00 -32.62
C ASP A 188 -15.01 10.58 -33.23
N PRO A 189 -14.97 11.88 -33.60
CA PRO A 189 -13.80 12.48 -34.26
C PRO A 189 -12.52 12.44 -33.47
N ARG A 190 -12.59 12.08 -32.19
CA ARG A 190 -11.41 11.85 -31.32
C ARG A 190 -10.77 10.44 -31.50
N LEU A 191 -11.46 9.52 -32.19
CA LEU A 191 -10.98 8.20 -32.51
C LEU A 191 -10.31 8.17 -33.87
N LYS A 192 -9.09 7.69 -33.97
CA LYS A 192 -8.45 7.40 -35.26
C LYS A 192 -8.77 5.95 -35.64
N LEU A 193 -9.39 5.76 -36.79
CA LEU A 193 -9.57 4.44 -37.38
C LEU A 193 -8.19 3.88 -37.77
N VAL A 194 -7.81 2.75 -37.15
CA VAL A 194 -6.65 1.97 -37.57
C VAL A 194 -7.19 0.90 -38.52
N SER A 195 -6.86 1.01 -39.80
CA SER A 195 -7.18 0.04 -40.84
C SER A 195 -6.26 -1.15 -40.82
#